data_f75bfb1de6ea5d331c1905158544aaa2
#
_entry.id   f75bfb1de6ea5d331c1905158544aaa2
#
_cell.length_a   1.000
_cell.length_b   1.000
_cell.length_c   1.000
_cell.angle_alpha   90.00
_cell.angle_beta   90.00
_cell.angle_gamma   90.00
#
_symmetry.space_group_name_H-M   'P 1'
#
loop_
_entity.id
_entity.type
_entity.pdbx_description
1 polymer ?
#
loop_
_entity_poly.entity_id
_entity_poly.type
_entity_poly.pdbx_seq_one_letter_code
_entity_poly.pdbx_strand_id
1 'polypeptide(L)'
;WFERVFCGMTDRVENPNGPADWIATDPRIVEDHAGDMFNTFDTTLELCYDFVQLYHYIENDEWAAKVPQNIPSYLIAGDQDPCGNYGEGLYHVANLLAKTGHKVSVKPYPGFRHEIHNELCLRDEVEAGLIKFMDDCLA
;
A
#
# COMPACT_ATOMS: atom_id res chain seq x y z
N TRP A 1 -3.66 21.49 -4.43
CA TRP A 1 -2.53 20.69 -4.98
C TRP A 1 -2.66 19.24 -4.53
N PHE A 2 -2.98 19.00 -3.28
CA PHE A 2 -3.18 17.66 -2.70
C PHE A 2 -4.34 16.90 -3.36
N GLU A 3 -5.43 17.59 -3.68
CA GLU A 3 -6.54 17.00 -4.44
C GLU A 3 -6.10 16.39 -5.79
N ARG A 4 -5.03 16.93 -6.39
CA ARG A 4 -4.47 16.38 -7.64
C ARG A 4 -3.70 15.07 -7.45
N VAL A 5 -3.16 14.82 -6.26
CA VAL A 5 -2.46 13.55 -5.96
C VAL A 5 -3.45 12.39 -5.96
N PHE A 6 -4.68 12.64 -5.50
CA PHE A 6 -5.76 11.64 -5.50
C PHE A 6 -6.64 11.69 -6.76
N CYS A 7 -6.33 12.57 -7.73
CA CYS A 7 -7.04 12.62 -9.00
C CYS A 7 -6.77 11.34 -9.78
N GLY A 8 -7.84 10.67 -10.23
CA GLY A 8 -7.74 9.43 -11.01
C GLY A 8 -7.62 8.14 -10.20
N MET A 9 -7.64 8.20 -8.86
CA MET A 9 -7.58 6.99 -8.02
C MET A 9 -8.73 6.01 -8.29
N THR A 10 -9.87 6.50 -8.75
CA THR A 10 -11.04 5.68 -9.11
C THR A 10 -11.16 5.34 -10.58
N ASP A 11 -10.20 5.71 -11.44
CA ASP A 11 -10.31 5.56 -12.90
C ASP A 11 -10.50 4.10 -13.36
N ARG A 12 -10.01 3.14 -12.58
CA ARG A 12 -10.19 1.71 -12.85
C ARG A 12 -11.30 1.06 -12.01
N VAL A 13 -12.02 1.83 -11.23
CA VAL A 13 -13.18 1.32 -10.48
C VAL A 13 -14.39 1.32 -11.38
N GLU A 14 -15.01 0.17 -11.58
CA GLU A 14 -16.22 0.07 -12.37
C GLU A 14 -17.41 0.70 -11.61
N ASN A 15 -18.04 1.71 -12.21
CA ASN A 15 -19.16 2.44 -11.63
C ASN A 15 -18.91 2.96 -10.19
N PRO A 16 -17.91 3.84 -9.97
CA PRO A 16 -17.60 4.33 -8.64
C PRO A 16 -18.79 5.15 -8.07
N ASN A 17 -19.11 4.91 -6.80
CA ASN A 17 -20.13 5.68 -6.07
C ASN A 17 -19.56 6.98 -5.48
N GLY A 18 -18.24 7.02 -5.25
CA GLY A 18 -17.57 8.17 -4.67
C GLY A 18 -16.06 8.19 -4.85
N PRO A 19 -15.41 9.29 -4.45
CA PRO A 19 -13.96 9.48 -4.63
C PRO A 19 -13.10 8.55 -3.77
N ALA A 20 -13.68 7.89 -2.77
CA ALA A 20 -12.99 6.96 -1.87
C ALA A 20 -13.09 5.49 -2.30
N ASP A 21 -13.78 5.17 -3.40
CA ASP A 21 -14.01 3.78 -3.80
C ASP A 21 -12.74 3.00 -4.17
N TRP A 22 -11.61 3.69 -4.37
CA TRP A 22 -10.32 3.05 -4.58
C TRP A 22 -9.73 2.39 -3.31
N ILE A 23 -10.31 2.66 -2.15
CA ILE A 23 -9.79 2.21 -0.85
C ILE A 23 -10.05 0.73 -0.62
N ALA A 24 -11.29 0.29 -0.83
CA ALA A 24 -11.69 -1.11 -0.61
C ALA A 24 -12.74 -1.56 -1.64
N THR A 25 -12.90 -2.88 -1.77
CA THR A 25 -13.97 -3.45 -2.59
C THR A 25 -15.28 -3.57 -1.82
N ASP A 26 -15.22 -3.69 -0.49
CA ASP A 26 -16.39 -3.72 0.38
C ASP A 26 -16.91 -2.29 0.61
N PRO A 27 -18.14 -1.96 0.19
CA PRO A 27 -18.69 -0.61 0.32
C PRO A 27 -18.83 -0.16 1.77
N ARG A 28 -18.93 -1.09 2.75
CA ARG A 28 -19.00 -0.75 4.16
C ARG A 28 -17.68 -0.19 4.68
N ILE A 29 -16.55 -0.68 4.17
CA ILE A 29 -15.23 -0.15 4.50
C ILE A 29 -15.04 1.23 3.87
N VAL A 30 -15.48 1.42 2.64
CA VAL A 30 -15.44 2.73 1.97
C VAL A 30 -16.28 3.76 2.71
N GLU A 31 -17.47 3.39 3.17
CA GLU A 31 -18.38 4.27 3.94
C GLU A 31 -17.77 4.63 5.30
N ASP A 32 -17.21 3.65 6.02
CA ASP A 32 -16.52 3.86 7.31
C ASP A 32 -15.33 4.82 7.15
N HIS A 33 -14.48 4.58 6.15
CA HIS A 33 -13.35 5.46 5.84
C HIS A 33 -13.80 6.89 5.51
N ALA A 34 -14.82 7.05 4.67
CA ALA A 34 -15.33 8.36 4.28
C ALA A 34 -16.00 9.10 5.44
N GLY A 35 -16.54 8.38 6.42
CA GLY A 35 -17.17 8.92 7.63
C GLY A 35 -16.19 9.24 8.76
N ASP A 36 -14.96 8.75 8.71
CA ASP A 36 -13.98 8.94 9.76
C ASP A 36 -13.41 10.37 9.73
N MET A 37 -13.62 11.10 10.81
CA MET A 37 -13.12 12.47 10.96
C MET A 37 -11.59 12.58 10.90
N PHE A 38 -10.85 11.51 11.19
CA PHE A 38 -9.39 11.49 11.12
C PHE A 38 -8.86 11.28 9.70
N ASN A 39 -9.70 10.81 8.78
CA ASN A 39 -9.38 10.67 7.37
C ASN A 39 -9.75 11.89 6.51
N THR A 40 -10.46 12.87 7.09
CA THR A 40 -10.97 14.07 6.41
C THR A 40 -10.30 15.33 6.95
N PHE A 41 -8.99 15.43 6.86
CA PHE A 41 -8.24 16.60 7.31
C PHE A 41 -7.66 17.39 6.13
N ASP A 42 -7.56 18.71 6.30
CA ASP A 42 -6.87 19.57 5.34
C ASP A 42 -5.36 19.43 5.47
N THR A 43 -4.70 19.18 4.36
CA THR A 43 -3.24 19.08 4.31
C THR A 43 -2.58 20.44 4.16
N THR A 44 -1.51 20.68 4.93
CA THR A 44 -0.69 21.90 4.79
C THR A 44 0.22 21.79 3.58
N LEU A 45 0.66 22.93 3.05
CA LEU A 45 1.68 22.97 1.99
C LEU A 45 3.00 22.34 2.44
N GLU A 46 3.34 22.48 3.72
CA GLU A 46 4.56 21.91 4.30
C GLU A 46 4.49 20.39 4.31
N LEU A 47 3.37 19.80 4.73
CA LEU A 47 3.15 18.35 4.65
C LEU A 47 3.28 17.84 3.22
N CYS A 48 2.70 18.55 2.24
CA CYS A 48 2.83 18.18 0.83
C CYS A 48 4.29 18.25 0.35
N TYR A 49 5.03 19.27 0.78
CA TYR A 49 6.45 19.41 0.46
C TYR A 49 7.26 18.26 1.04
N ASP A 50 7.08 17.96 2.34
CA ASP A 50 7.76 16.88 3.03
C ASP A 50 7.46 15.52 2.40
N PHE A 51 6.23 15.29 1.97
CA PHE A 51 5.82 14.07 1.27
C PHE A 51 6.56 13.91 -0.07
N VAL A 52 6.70 14.98 -0.85
CA VAL A 52 7.48 14.98 -2.09
C VAL A 52 8.97 14.77 -1.81
N GLN A 53 9.52 15.39 -0.75
CA GLN A 53 10.91 15.15 -0.35
C GLN A 53 11.13 13.70 0.05
N LEU A 54 10.21 13.10 0.82
CA LEU A 54 10.29 11.68 1.20
C LEU A 54 10.38 10.79 -0.04
N TYR A 55 9.61 11.05 -1.08
CA TYR A 55 9.66 10.32 -2.35
C TYR A 55 11.04 10.32 -3.00
N HIS A 56 11.81 11.40 -2.88
CA HIS A 56 13.18 11.49 -3.39
C HIS A 56 14.18 10.64 -2.60
N TYR A 57 13.89 10.34 -1.33
CA TYR A 57 14.77 9.56 -0.46
C TYR A 57 14.52 8.07 -0.46
N ILE A 58 13.31 7.65 -0.86
CA ILE A 58 12.89 6.25 -0.87
C ILE A 58 12.79 5.72 -2.31
N GLU A 59 12.56 4.43 -2.44
CA GLU A 59 12.33 3.76 -3.73
C GLU A 59 13.47 3.88 -4.75
N ASN A 60 14.72 3.94 -4.27
CA ASN A 60 15.91 3.92 -5.12
C ASN A 60 17.00 2.98 -4.57
N ASP A 61 18.03 2.72 -5.37
CA ASP A 61 19.10 1.78 -5.02
C ASP A 61 19.87 2.23 -3.75
N GLU A 62 20.04 3.55 -3.51
CA GLU A 62 20.71 4.06 -2.31
C GLU A 62 19.90 3.81 -1.04
N TRP A 63 18.58 3.97 -1.12
CA TRP A 63 17.68 3.63 -0.02
C TRP A 63 17.72 2.13 0.27
N ALA A 64 17.56 1.29 -0.75
CA ALA A 64 17.58 -0.15 -0.60
C ALA A 64 18.90 -0.65 0.03
N ALA A 65 20.04 -0.06 -0.33
CA ALA A 65 21.33 -0.41 0.24
C ALA A 65 21.47 -0.03 1.73
N LYS A 66 20.65 0.90 2.25
CA LYS A 66 20.63 1.30 3.67
C LYS A 66 19.71 0.45 4.52
N VAL A 67 18.80 -0.30 3.93
CA VAL A 67 17.93 -1.24 4.67
C VAL A 67 18.82 -2.36 5.22
N PRO A 68 18.69 -2.76 6.51
CA PRO A 68 19.48 -3.84 7.07
C PRO A 68 19.18 -5.19 6.39
N GLN A 69 20.17 -5.83 5.80
CA GLN A 69 20.01 -7.06 5.02
C GLN A 69 19.56 -8.29 5.85
N ASN A 70 19.77 -8.24 7.15
CA ASN A 70 19.35 -9.30 8.07
C ASN A 70 17.88 -9.23 8.48
N ILE A 71 17.13 -8.22 7.99
CA ILE A 71 15.71 -8.07 8.25
C ILE A 71 14.94 -8.59 7.03
N PRO A 72 14.25 -9.75 7.14
CA PRO A 72 13.41 -10.23 6.07
C PRO A 72 12.22 -9.30 5.86
N SER A 73 11.79 -9.17 4.61
CA SER A 73 10.70 -8.28 4.22
C SER A 73 9.56 -9.06 3.58
N TYR A 74 8.33 -8.76 3.99
CA TYR A 74 7.11 -9.30 3.37
C TYR A 74 6.27 -8.16 2.83
N LEU A 75 6.14 -8.13 1.51
CA LEU A 75 5.41 -7.07 0.78
C LEU A 75 4.07 -7.63 0.32
N ILE A 76 3.00 -6.95 0.73
CA ILE A 76 1.62 -7.32 0.40
C ILE A 76 0.86 -6.11 -0.11
N ALA A 77 0.02 -6.29 -1.13
CA ALA A 77 -0.86 -5.25 -1.66
C ALA A 77 -1.99 -5.86 -2.48
N GLY A 78 -3.08 -5.14 -2.62
CA GLY A 78 -4.09 -5.43 -3.64
C GLY A 78 -3.56 -5.09 -5.05
N ASP A 79 -3.89 -5.90 -6.05
CA ASP A 79 -3.47 -5.63 -7.42
C ASP A 79 -4.34 -4.58 -8.13
N GLN A 80 -5.40 -4.12 -7.45
CA GLN A 80 -6.25 -3.01 -7.89
C GLN A 80 -5.99 -1.72 -7.09
N ASP A 81 -4.92 -1.67 -6.28
CA ASP A 81 -4.53 -0.49 -5.52
C ASP A 81 -3.84 0.54 -6.43
N PRO A 82 -4.44 1.73 -6.66
CA PRO A 82 -3.82 2.78 -7.44
C PRO A 82 -2.57 3.39 -6.77
N CYS A 83 -2.49 3.39 -5.43
CA CYS A 83 -1.31 3.86 -4.69
C CYS A 83 -0.08 3.00 -4.98
N GLY A 84 -0.29 1.71 -5.15
CA GLY A 84 0.73 0.74 -5.54
C GLY A 84 0.93 0.62 -7.05
N ASN A 85 0.40 1.57 -7.83
CA ASN A 85 0.37 1.48 -9.30
C ASN A 85 -0.13 0.12 -9.78
N TYR A 86 -1.25 -0.33 -9.20
CA TYR A 86 -1.92 -1.59 -9.59
C TYR A 86 -1.00 -2.82 -9.52
N GLY A 87 -0.22 -2.90 -8.44
CA GLY A 87 0.72 -3.98 -8.16
C GLY A 87 2.14 -3.78 -8.69
N GLU A 88 2.37 -2.86 -9.63
CA GLU A 88 3.72 -2.60 -10.15
C GLU A 88 4.66 -2.08 -9.06
N GLY A 89 4.18 -1.18 -8.17
CA GLY A 89 4.95 -0.66 -7.05
C GLY A 89 5.40 -1.75 -6.07
N LEU A 90 4.55 -2.75 -5.84
CA LEU A 90 4.87 -3.90 -5.00
C LEU A 90 6.12 -4.63 -5.52
N TYR A 91 6.16 -4.94 -6.82
CA TYR A 91 7.29 -5.62 -7.45
C TYR A 91 8.50 -4.70 -7.62
N HIS A 92 8.28 -3.39 -7.82
CA HIS A 92 9.38 -2.42 -7.89
C HIS A 92 10.19 -2.42 -6.59
N VAL A 93 9.53 -2.25 -5.45
CA VAL A 93 10.19 -2.26 -4.13
C VAL A 93 10.83 -3.61 -3.84
N ALA A 94 10.15 -4.72 -4.17
CA ALA A 94 10.72 -6.06 -4.00
C ALA A 94 12.02 -6.25 -4.78
N ASN A 95 12.05 -5.78 -6.03
CA ASN A 95 13.22 -5.87 -6.89
C ASN A 95 14.39 -5.00 -6.38
N LEU A 96 14.12 -3.78 -5.89
CA LEU A 96 15.13 -2.92 -5.29
C LEU A 96 15.81 -3.61 -4.09
N LEU A 97 15.01 -4.17 -3.19
CA LEU A 97 15.52 -4.89 -2.02
C LEU A 97 16.26 -6.17 -2.42
N ALA A 98 15.73 -6.95 -3.35
CA ALA A 98 16.36 -8.19 -3.81
C ALA A 98 17.72 -7.96 -4.46
N LYS A 99 17.90 -6.88 -5.25
CA LYS A 99 19.18 -6.49 -5.85
C LYS A 99 20.27 -6.25 -4.81
N THR A 100 19.91 -5.80 -3.62
CA THR A 100 20.84 -5.54 -2.51
C THR A 100 21.00 -6.74 -1.57
N GLY A 101 20.46 -7.90 -1.92
CA GLY A 101 20.63 -9.16 -1.21
C GLY A 101 19.66 -9.41 -0.05
N HIS A 102 18.57 -8.61 0.05
CA HIS A 102 17.55 -8.83 1.07
C HIS A 102 16.73 -10.08 0.78
N LYS A 103 16.29 -10.75 1.85
CA LYS A 103 15.29 -11.81 1.79
C LYS A 103 13.90 -11.15 1.67
N VAL A 104 13.30 -11.23 0.50
CA VAL A 104 12.00 -10.60 0.21
C VAL A 104 10.98 -11.66 -0.19
N SER A 105 9.80 -11.59 0.41
CA SER A 105 8.62 -12.34 0.02
C SER A 105 7.55 -11.38 -0.48
N VAL A 106 6.81 -11.78 -1.52
CA VAL A 106 5.79 -10.93 -2.15
C VAL A 106 4.49 -11.72 -2.27
N LYS A 107 3.37 -11.09 -1.87
CA LYS A 107 2.05 -11.66 -2.10
C LYS A 107 1.08 -10.56 -2.56
N PRO A 108 0.74 -10.51 -3.86
CA PRO A 108 -0.38 -9.71 -4.33
C PRO A 108 -1.71 -10.40 -3.96
N TYR A 109 -2.74 -9.59 -3.76
CA TYR A 109 -4.12 -10.02 -3.55
C TYR A 109 -4.97 -9.61 -4.76
N PRO A 110 -5.29 -10.56 -5.68
CA PRO A 110 -5.97 -10.25 -6.93
C PRO A 110 -7.40 -9.75 -6.72
N GLY A 111 -7.75 -8.66 -7.40
CA GLY A 111 -9.08 -8.04 -7.36
C GLY A 111 -9.31 -7.11 -6.17
N PHE A 112 -8.37 -7.04 -5.22
CA PHE A 112 -8.49 -6.18 -4.05
C PHE A 112 -7.76 -4.85 -4.23
N ARG A 113 -8.20 -3.83 -3.46
CA ARG A 113 -7.74 -2.45 -3.54
C ARG A 113 -6.75 -2.12 -2.40
N HIS A 114 -6.76 -0.88 -1.90
CA HIS A 114 -5.75 -0.35 -0.98
C HIS A 114 -5.76 -1.02 0.40
N GLU A 115 -6.92 -1.17 1.02
CA GLU A 115 -7.05 -1.65 2.39
C GLU A 115 -7.35 -3.16 2.49
N ILE A 116 -6.45 -3.99 1.96
CA ILE A 116 -6.60 -5.45 1.96
C ILE A 116 -6.84 -6.05 3.36
N HIS A 117 -6.29 -5.42 4.40
CA HIS A 117 -6.43 -5.87 5.79
C HIS A 117 -7.79 -5.55 6.41
N ASN A 118 -8.54 -4.62 5.82
CA ASN A 118 -9.89 -4.25 6.25
C ASN A 118 -11.00 -4.96 5.47
N GLU A 119 -10.68 -5.53 4.30
CA GLU A 119 -11.63 -6.31 3.51
C GLU A 119 -12.18 -7.51 4.32
N LEU A 120 -13.50 -7.51 4.60
CA LEU A 120 -14.10 -8.50 5.51
C LEU A 120 -13.96 -9.95 5.02
N CYS A 121 -13.91 -10.17 3.72
CA CYS A 121 -13.72 -11.50 3.13
C CYS A 121 -12.25 -11.94 3.04
N LEU A 122 -11.30 -11.03 3.23
CA LEU A 122 -9.87 -11.27 3.02
C LEU A 122 -9.04 -11.16 4.31
N ARG A 123 -9.53 -10.42 5.28
CA ARG A 123 -8.83 -10.07 6.53
C ARG A 123 -8.17 -11.27 7.21
N ASP A 124 -8.90 -12.36 7.37
CA ASP A 124 -8.39 -13.54 8.05
C ASP A 124 -7.23 -14.20 7.29
N GLU A 125 -7.26 -14.17 5.96
CA GLU A 125 -6.17 -14.67 5.12
C GLU A 125 -4.92 -13.77 5.21
N VAL A 126 -5.11 -12.44 5.21
CA VAL A 126 -4.02 -11.47 5.38
C VAL A 126 -3.38 -11.65 6.73
N GLU A 127 -4.17 -11.73 7.80
CA GLU A 127 -3.70 -11.94 9.17
C GLU A 127 -2.91 -13.25 9.31
N ALA A 128 -3.46 -14.35 8.83
CA ALA A 128 -2.77 -15.65 8.86
C ALA A 128 -1.43 -15.61 8.08
N GLY A 129 -1.38 -14.89 6.96
CA GLY A 129 -0.17 -14.70 6.17
C GLY A 129 0.91 -13.91 6.92
N LEU A 130 0.51 -12.85 7.64
CA LEU A 130 1.41 -12.05 8.47
C LEU A 130 1.94 -12.85 9.67
N ILE A 131 1.07 -13.57 10.37
CA ILE A 131 1.46 -14.43 11.50
C ILE A 131 2.46 -15.47 11.03
N LYS A 132 2.13 -16.19 9.95
CA LYS A 132 3.05 -17.20 9.39
C LYS A 132 4.42 -16.59 9.04
N PHE A 133 4.46 -15.43 8.40
CA PHE A 133 5.72 -14.77 8.07
C PHE A 133 6.53 -14.43 9.33
N MET A 134 5.87 -13.92 10.39
CA MET A 134 6.54 -13.63 11.66
C MET A 134 7.09 -14.89 12.32
N ASP A 135 6.34 -15.97 12.35
CA ASP A 135 6.77 -17.26 12.89
C ASP A 135 7.97 -17.81 12.12
N ASP A 136 7.95 -17.76 10.78
CA ASP A 136 9.05 -18.19 9.92
C ASP A 136 10.34 -17.33 10.13
N CYS A 137 10.21 -16.09 10.60
CA CYS A 137 11.35 -15.23 10.93
C CYS A 137 11.97 -15.53 12.32
N LEU A 138 11.19 -16.13 13.21
CA LEU A 138 11.60 -16.45 14.59
C LEU A 138 12.17 -17.87 14.72
N ALA A 139 11.95 -18.71 13.72
CA ALA A 139 12.43 -20.10 13.68
C ALA A 139 13.89 -20.21 13.23
#